data_7ea704c788aa8d7cda706799a8fd0729
#
_entry.id   7ea704c788aa8d7cda706799a8fd0729
#
_cell.length_a   1.000
_cell.length_b   1.000
_cell.length_c   1.000
_cell.angle_alpha   90.00
_cell.angle_beta   90.00
_cell.angle_gamma   90.00
#
_symmetry.space_group_name_H-M   'P 1'
#
loop_
_entity.id
_entity.type
_entity.pdbx_description
1 polymer ?
#
loop_
_entity_poly.entity_id
_entity_poly.type
_entity_poly.pdbx_seq_one_letter_code
_entity_poly.pdbx_strand_id
1 'polypeptide(L)'
;MLFRSADGHDISSIASVASFFLSRIDSKVDDMLDQLAEADGGKRDQIVQVKGKVAIANAKIAYQEYKKITQSDRWQTLVAKGAKVQRLLWASTSTKNPAYSDVMYVDELIGPDTVNTLPPNTIEACADHCDVSSRIETEVDQAYAVIDTLPVVGINLDEVMDELLAEGIDKFIKPFDKLMDSLVTKVKQLSPA
;
A
#
# COMPACT_ATOMS: atom_id res chain seq x y z
N MET A 1 -5.83 -7.58 19.42
CA MET A 1 -6.73 -8.72 19.74
C MET A 1 -6.14 -9.68 20.78
N LEU A 2 -4.89 -10.12 20.64
CA LEU A 2 -4.27 -11.10 21.55
C LEU A 2 -4.37 -10.72 23.04
N PHE A 3 -3.90 -9.52 23.42
CA PHE A 3 -3.93 -9.06 24.81
C PHE A 3 -5.37 -8.98 25.35
N ARG A 4 -6.29 -8.36 24.60
CA ARG A 4 -7.70 -8.29 25.02
C ARG A 4 -8.33 -9.67 25.22
N SER A 5 -8.02 -10.62 24.31
CA SER A 5 -8.49 -12.01 24.43
C SER A 5 -7.89 -12.72 25.64
N ALA A 6 -6.61 -12.47 25.96
CA ALA A 6 -5.95 -13.03 27.13
C ALA A 6 -6.55 -12.48 28.44
N ASP A 7 -6.94 -11.22 28.45
CA ASP A 7 -7.60 -10.55 29.58
C ASP A 7 -9.11 -10.87 29.70
N GLY A 8 -9.63 -11.77 28.88
CA GLY A 8 -11.03 -12.21 28.90
C GLY A 8 -12.04 -11.22 28.29
N HIS A 9 -11.59 -10.20 27.57
CA HIS A 9 -12.47 -9.25 26.91
C HIS A 9 -13.05 -9.79 25.61
N ASP A 10 -14.27 -9.39 25.29
CA ASP A 10 -14.88 -9.66 23.99
C ASP A 10 -14.07 -8.99 22.85
N ILE A 11 -13.78 -9.76 21.81
CA ILE A 11 -13.05 -9.33 20.62
C ILE A 11 -13.89 -9.41 19.34
N SER A 12 -15.15 -9.86 19.42
CA SER A 12 -16.02 -10.08 18.26
C SER A 12 -16.44 -8.77 17.55
N SER A 13 -16.47 -7.66 18.29
CA SER A 13 -16.82 -6.34 17.75
C SER A 13 -15.62 -5.59 17.13
N ILE A 14 -14.39 -6.11 17.28
CA ILE A 14 -13.19 -5.42 16.79
C ILE A 14 -13.01 -5.72 15.31
N ALA A 15 -13.04 -4.66 14.49
CA ALA A 15 -12.69 -4.71 13.08
C ALA A 15 -11.53 -3.75 12.78
N SER A 16 -10.62 -4.15 11.89
CA SER A 16 -9.50 -3.31 11.46
C SER A 16 -9.08 -3.64 10.04
N VAL A 17 -8.35 -2.72 9.43
CA VAL A 17 -7.69 -2.90 8.14
C VAL A 17 -6.22 -2.51 8.26
N ALA A 18 -5.39 -3.09 7.41
CA ALA A 18 -3.97 -2.74 7.28
C ALA A 18 -3.80 -1.97 5.96
N SER A 19 -3.60 -0.66 6.05
CA SER A 19 -3.40 0.20 4.87
C SER A 19 -2.05 -0.05 4.23
N PHE A 20 -2.05 -0.30 2.94
CA PHE A 20 -0.90 -0.57 2.11
C PHE A 20 -0.84 0.44 0.97
N PHE A 21 0.15 1.32 0.99
CA PHE A 21 0.24 2.42 0.04
C PHE A 21 0.99 1.99 -1.23
N LEU A 22 0.37 2.14 -2.40
CA LEU A 22 0.88 1.60 -3.66
C LEU A 22 1.67 2.63 -4.47
N SER A 23 0.99 3.64 -5.03
CA SER A 23 1.65 4.57 -5.96
C SER A 23 2.82 5.35 -5.36
N ARG A 24 2.91 5.46 -4.03
CA ARG A 24 4.07 6.09 -3.38
C ARG A 24 5.34 5.25 -3.53
N ILE A 25 5.18 3.91 -3.48
CA ILE A 25 6.31 2.98 -3.67
C ILE A 25 6.80 3.09 -5.10
N ASP A 26 5.91 2.88 -6.09
CA ASP A 26 6.32 2.95 -7.51
C ASP A 26 6.90 4.32 -7.87
N SER A 27 6.28 5.43 -7.44
CA SER A 27 6.84 6.76 -7.73
C SER A 27 8.28 6.91 -7.24
N LYS A 28 8.56 6.48 -6.01
CA LYS A 28 9.91 6.62 -5.44
C LYS A 28 10.89 5.65 -6.08
N VAL A 29 10.51 4.40 -6.28
CA VAL A 29 11.38 3.39 -6.89
C VAL A 29 11.62 3.71 -8.37
N ASP A 30 10.61 4.13 -9.11
CA ASP A 30 10.76 4.50 -10.53
C ASP A 30 11.70 5.70 -10.72
N ASP A 31 11.61 6.73 -9.84
CA ASP A 31 12.55 7.85 -9.85
C ASP A 31 14.00 7.39 -9.60
N MET A 32 14.22 6.45 -8.68
CA MET A 32 15.54 5.86 -8.41
C MET A 32 16.03 5.02 -9.61
N LEU A 33 15.15 4.22 -10.21
CA LEU A 33 15.47 3.40 -11.38
C LEU A 33 15.84 4.27 -12.60
N ASP A 34 15.17 5.40 -12.80
CA ASP A 34 15.48 6.34 -13.88
C ASP A 34 16.89 6.94 -13.68
N GLN A 35 17.23 7.37 -12.46
CA GLN A 35 18.57 7.86 -12.15
C GLN A 35 19.67 6.80 -12.37
N LEU A 36 19.38 5.54 -11.99
CA LEU A 36 20.32 4.43 -12.21
C LEU A 36 20.49 4.11 -13.69
N ALA A 37 19.42 4.19 -14.49
CA ALA A 37 19.47 3.96 -15.94
C ALA A 37 20.26 5.05 -16.68
N GLU A 38 20.26 6.27 -16.16
CA GLU A 38 21.08 7.38 -16.69
C GLU A 38 22.57 7.21 -16.32
N ALA A 39 22.85 6.72 -15.10
CA ALA A 39 24.21 6.57 -14.59
C ALA A 39 24.93 5.31 -15.13
N ASP A 40 24.21 4.21 -15.30
CA ASP A 40 24.75 2.91 -15.74
C ASP A 40 23.84 2.24 -16.78
N GLY A 41 24.16 2.41 -18.06
CA GLY A 41 23.43 1.80 -19.16
C GLY A 41 23.48 0.27 -19.20
N GLY A 42 24.38 -0.37 -18.45
CA GLY A 42 24.52 -1.84 -18.41
C GLY A 42 23.37 -2.57 -17.70
N LYS A 43 22.58 -1.85 -16.89
CA LYS A 43 21.45 -2.42 -16.11
C LYS A 43 20.08 -2.13 -16.72
N ARG A 44 20.02 -1.55 -17.90
CA ARG A 44 18.75 -1.12 -18.53
C ARG A 44 17.73 -2.23 -18.65
N ASP A 45 18.13 -3.42 -19.04
CA ASP A 45 17.22 -4.55 -19.25
C ASP A 45 16.57 -4.98 -17.93
N GLN A 46 17.35 -5.02 -16.82
CA GLN A 46 16.82 -5.34 -15.49
C GLN A 46 15.90 -4.23 -14.97
N ILE A 47 16.26 -2.97 -15.20
CA ILE A 47 15.43 -1.81 -14.81
C ILE A 47 14.07 -1.85 -15.51
N VAL A 48 14.02 -2.10 -16.81
CA VAL A 48 12.77 -2.22 -17.57
C VAL A 48 11.88 -3.36 -17.05
N GLN A 49 12.49 -4.45 -16.55
CA GLN A 49 11.74 -5.58 -16.00
C GLN A 49 11.00 -5.25 -14.71
N VAL A 50 11.49 -4.32 -13.90
CA VAL A 50 10.95 -4.03 -12.56
C VAL A 50 10.19 -2.70 -12.47
N LYS A 51 10.47 -1.75 -13.34
CA LYS A 51 9.87 -0.41 -13.34
C LYS A 51 8.34 -0.48 -13.47
N GLY A 52 7.62 0.22 -12.59
CA GLY A 52 6.16 0.25 -12.52
C GLY A 52 5.51 -1.04 -12.01
N LYS A 53 6.29 -1.97 -11.43
CA LYS A 53 5.78 -3.27 -10.96
C LYS A 53 6.03 -3.51 -9.45
N VAL A 54 6.84 -2.70 -8.82
CA VAL A 54 7.33 -2.96 -7.46
C VAL A 54 6.20 -2.88 -6.44
N ALA A 55 5.31 -1.91 -6.54
CA ALA A 55 4.18 -1.78 -5.62
C ALA A 55 3.22 -2.96 -5.72
N ILE A 56 2.88 -3.39 -6.94
CA ILE A 56 2.00 -4.53 -7.18
C ILE A 56 2.68 -5.83 -6.69
N ALA A 57 3.95 -6.03 -6.99
CA ALA A 57 4.71 -7.19 -6.55
C ALA A 57 4.74 -7.27 -5.01
N ASN A 58 5.07 -6.17 -4.34
CA ASN A 58 5.10 -6.09 -2.89
C ASN A 58 3.71 -6.35 -2.27
N ALA A 59 2.63 -5.84 -2.89
CA ALA A 59 1.26 -6.09 -2.44
C ALA A 59 0.84 -7.56 -2.60
N LYS A 60 1.18 -8.21 -3.73
CA LYS A 60 0.92 -9.64 -3.94
C LYS A 60 1.66 -10.50 -2.91
N ILE A 61 2.92 -10.18 -2.59
CA ILE A 61 3.69 -10.87 -1.55
C ILE A 61 3.07 -10.64 -0.17
N ALA A 62 2.68 -9.42 0.16
CA ALA A 62 1.99 -9.11 1.42
C ALA A 62 0.68 -9.91 1.56
N TYR A 63 -0.03 -10.14 0.46
CA TYR A 63 -1.23 -10.96 0.46
C TYR A 63 -0.91 -12.44 0.74
N GLN A 64 0.21 -12.98 0.26
CA GLN A 64 0.63 -14.35 0.61
C GLN A 64 0.96 -14.45 2.11
N GLU A 65 1.64 -13.47 2.68
CA GLU A 65 1.89 -13.42 4.13
C GLU A 65 0.60 -13.30 4.94
N TYR A 66 -0.35 -12.48 4.49
CA TYR A 66 -1.69 -12.40 5.08
C TYR A 66 -2.37 -13.78 5.12
N LYS A 67 -2.33 -14.55 4.03
CA LYS A 67 -2.89 -15.91 3.97
C LYS A 67 -2.20 -16.85 4.98
N LYS A 68 -0.86 -16.83 5.05
CA LYS A 68 -0.11 -17.65 6.02
C LYS A 68 -0.52 -17.31 7.46
N ILE A 69 -0.60 -16.03 7.81
CA ILE A 69 -1.01 -15.56 9.13
C ILE A 69 -2.42 -16.04 9.47
N THR A 70 -3.36 -15.85 8.54
CA THR A 70 -4.78 -16.17 8.76
C THR A 70 -5.06 -17.69 8.77
N GLN A 71 -4.15 -18.52 8.26
CA GLN A 71 -4.22 -19.97 8.33
C GLN A 71 -3.50 -20.56 9.56
N SER A 72 -2.75 -19.76 10.31
CA SER A 72 -1.97 -20.25 11.45
C SER A 72 -2.85 -20.70 12.62
N ASP A 73 -2.40 -21.71 13.38
CA ASP A 73 -3.11 -22.22 14.58
C ASP A 73 -3.36 -21.11 15.60
N ARG A 74 -2.42 -20.18 15.72
CA ARG A 74 -2.54 -19.00 16.59
C ARG A 74 -3.73 -18.13 16.20
N TRP A 75 -3.92 -17.90 14.90
CA TRP A 75 -5.04 -17.15 14.40
C TRP A 75 -6.36 -17.91 14.56
N GLN A 76 -6.39 -19.20 14.22
CA GLN A 76 -7.58 -20.04 14.37
C GLN A 76 -8.08 -20.08 15.83
N THR A 77 -7.17 -20.07 16.79
CA THR A 77 -7.51 -19.95 18.22
C THR A 77 -8.24 -18.63 18.53
N LEU A 78 -7.88 -17.54 17.88
CA LEU A 78 -8.58 -16.25 18.04
C LEU A 78 -9.93 -16.23 17.31
N VAL A 79 -10.01 -16.81 16.12
CA VAL A 79 -11.27 -16.97 15.37
C VAL A 79 -12.31 -17.73 16.20
N ALA A 80 -11.91 -18.81 16.88
CA ALA A 80 -12.78 -19.56 17.78
C ALA A 80 -13.32 -18.71 18.96
N LYS A 81 -12.68 -17.58 19.27
CA LYS A 81 -13.12 -16.59 20.26
C LYS A 81 -13.83 -15.38 19.63
N GLY A 82 -14.19 -15.46 18.35
CA GLY A 82 -14.94 -14.41 17.63
C GLY A 82 -14.06 -13.34 16.98
N ALA A 83 -12.74 -13.53 16.87
CA ALA A 83 -11.88 -12.55 16.18
C ALA A 83 -12.28 -12.40 14.72
N LYS A 84 -12.28 -11.14 14.25
CA LYS A 84 -12.40 -10.80 12.82
C LYS A 84 -11.03 -10.53 12.24
N VAL A 85 -10.80 -10.96 11.01
CA VAL A 85 -9.53 -10.73 10.30
C VAL A 85 -9.28 -9.24 10.07
N GLN A 86 -8.02 -8.82 10.15
CA GLN A 86 -7.57 -7.53 9.67
C GLN A 86 -7.30 -7.66 8.18
N ARG A 87 -8.19 -7.11 7.35
CA ARG A 87 -8.04 -7.17 5.89
C ARG A 87 -6.98 -6.21 5.40
N LEU A 88 -6.29 -6.58 4.31
CA LEU A 88 -5.43 -5.65 3.60
C LEU A 88 -6.27 -4.57 2.91
N LEU A 89 -5.83 -3.32 3.01
CA LEU A 89 -6.49 -2.18 2.38
C LEU A 89 -5.52 -1.49 1.44
N TRP A 90 -5.85 -1.49 0.17
CA TRP A 90 -5.08 -0.81 -0.86
C TRP A 90 -5.37 0.68 -0.82
N ALA A 91 -4.31 1.49 -0.60
CA ALA A 91 -4.35 2.94 -0.54
C ALA A 91 -3.41 3.54 -1.58
N SER A 92 -3.63 4.79 -1.98
CA SER A 92 -2.89 5.46 -3.05
C SER A 92 -2.95 4.67 -4.36
N THR A 93 -4.15 4.30 -4.78
CA THR A 93 -4.42 3.44 -5.95
C THR A 93 -4.57 4.22 -7.26
N SER A 94 -4.43 5.54 -7.24
CA SER A 94 -4.32 6.37 -8.43
C SER A 94 -2.88 6.37 -8.94
N THR A 95 -2.66 6.01 -10.18
CA THR A 95 -1.35 6.08 -10.85
C THR A 95 -0.89 7.53 -10.97
N LYS A 96 0.42 7.75 -10.85
CA LYS A 96 1.03 9.08 -10.94
C LYS A 96 1.76 9.27 -12.27
N ASN A 97 2.27 8.19 -12.84
CA ASN A 97 2.93 8.19 -14.13
C ASN A 97 1.89 8.03 -15.25
N PRO A 98 1.76 8.98 -16.18
CA PRO A 98 0.78 8.92 -17.28
C PRO A 98 1.06 7.81 -18.31
N ALA A 99 2.23 7.17 -18.25
CA ALA A 99 2.56 6.02 -19.09
C ALA A 99 1.92 4.71 -18.58
N TYR A 100 1.39 4.69 -17.36
CA TYR A 100 0.74 3.51 -16.78
C TYR A 100 -0.78 3.63 -16.89
N SER A 101 -1.45 2.47 -16.98
CA SER A 101 -2.92 2.44 -16.91
C SER A 101 -3.40 3.08 -15.61
N ASP A 102 -4.40 3.93 -15.68
CA ASP A 102 -5.00 4.63 -14.54
C ASP A 102 -5.78 3.70 -13.60
N VAL A 103 -6.04 2.46 -14.02
CA VAL A 103 -6.70 1.39 -13.23
C VAL A 103 -5.75 0.25 -12.84
N MET A 104 -4.46 0.30 -13.16
CA MET A 104 -3.53 -0.83 -13.00
C MET A 104 -3.50 -1.42 -11.58
N TYR A 105 -3.51 -0.57 -10.55
CA TYR A 105 -3.49 -1.06 -9.16
C TYR A 105 -4.82 -1.70 -8.75
N VAL A 106 -5.92 -1.29 -9.37
CA VAL A 106 -7.22 -1.89 -9.12
C VAL A 106 -7.26 -3.27 -9.77
N ASP A 107 -7.00 -3.34 -11.07
CA ASP A 107 -7.07 -4.58 -11.85
C ASP A 107 -6.17 -5.68 -11.28
N GLU A 108 -4.93 -5.32 -10.92
CA GLU A 108 -3.93 -6.30 -10.49
C GLU A 108 -4.12 -6.80 -9.05
N LEU A 109 -4.90 -6.10 -8.23
CA LEU A 109 -5.01 -6.39 -6.80
C LEU A 109 -6.44 -6.77 -6.36
N ILE A 110 -7.32 -7.07 -7.32
CA ILE A 110 -8.64 -7.63 -7.01
C ILE A 110 -8.47 -9.03 -6.42
N GLY A 111 -9.07 -9.25 -5.26
CA GLY A 111 -9.09 -10.55 -4.62
C GLY A 111 -9.90 -10.60 -3.33
N PRO A 112 -10.15 -11.81 -2.79
CA PRO A 112 -10.92 -11.99 -1.56
C PRO A 112 -10.27 -11.27 -0.36
N ASP A 113 -11.10 -10.86 0.58
CA ASP A 113 -10.68 -10.28 1.86
C ASP A 113 -9.77 -9.04 1.74
N THR A 114 -9.86 -8.31 0.62
CA THR A 114 -9.19 -7.02 0.42
C THR A 114 -10.19 -5.88 0.46
N VAL A 115 -9.69 -4.68 0.74
CA VAL A 115 -10.42 -3.42 0.67
C VAL A 115 -9.62 -2.47 -0.23
N ASN A 116 -10.30 -1.72 -1.06
CA ASN A 116 -9.65 -0.68 -1.87
C ASN A 116 -10.24 0.70 -1.53
N THR A 117 -9.40 1.73 -1.55
CA THR A 117 -9.80 3.13 -1.40
C THR A 117 -9.48 3.87 -2.69
N LEU A 118 -10.53 4.14 -3.47
CA LEU A 118 -10.42 4.75 -4.78
C LEU A 118 -10.74 6.24 -4.73
N PRO A 119 -9.91 7.12 -5.30
CA PRO A 119 -10.30 8.51 -5.53
C PRO A 119 -11.37 8.59 -6.64
N PRO A 120 -12.18 9.68 -6.68
CA PRO A 120 -13.30 9.78 -7.61
C PRO A 120 -12.93 9.52 -9.08
N ASN A 121 -11.83 10.07 -9.57
CA ASN A 121 -11.36 9.84 -10.93
C ASN A 121 -11.02 8.37 -11.22
N THR A 122 -10.47 7.64 -10.25
CA THR A 122 -10.19 6.20 -10.41
C THR A 122 -11.49 5.39 -10.37
N ILE A 123 -12.50 5.83 -9.61
CA ILE A 123 -13.84 5.20 -9.63
C ILE A 123 -14.47 5.34 -11.03
N GLU A 124 -14.38 6.54 -11.62
CA GLU A 124 -14.90 6.81 -12.98
C GLU A 124 -14.16 5.95 -14.02
N ALA A 125 -12.83 5.89 -13.96
CA ALA A 125 -12.03 5.05 -14.84
C ALA A 125 -12.38 3.56 -14.70
N CYS A 126 -12.54 3.08 -13.46
CA CYS A 126 -12.96 1.70 -13.22
C CYS A 126 -14.37 1.40 -13.74
N ALA A 127 -15.29 2.35 -13.65
CA ALA A 127 -16.64 2.16 -14.19
C ALA A 127 -16.63 2.08 -15.73
N ASP A 128 -15.65 2.69 -16.38
CA ASP A 128 -15.51 2.71 -17.83
C ASP A 128 -14.74 1.48 -18.37
N HIS A 129 -13.59 1.13 -17.77
CA HIS A 129 -12.68 0.17 -18.40
C HIS A 129 -11.90 -0.77 -17.45
N CYS A 130 -12.25 -0.91 -16.15
CA CYS A 130 -11.62 -1.91 -15.29
C CYS A 130 -11.89 -3.34 -15.78
N ASP A 131 -10.85 -4.18 -15.71
CA ASP A 131 -11.01 -5.63 -15.88
C ASP A 131 -11.24 -6.31 -14.53
N VAL A 132 -12.51 -6.63 -14.26
CA VAL A 132 -12.96 -7.21 -12.99
C VAL A 132 -12.62 -8.71 -12.92
N SER A 133 -11.33 -9.03 -12.82
CA SER A 133 -10.80 -10.38 -12.67
C SER A 133 -10.01 -10.50 -11.36
N SER A 134 -10.13 -11.64 -10.67
CA SER A 134 -9.32 -11.89 -9.45
C SER A 134 -7.87 -12.15 -9.84
N ARG A 135 -6.97 -11.18 -9.59
CA ARG A 135 -5.56 -11.23 -10.00
C ARG A 135 -4.55 -11.19 -8.87
N ILE A 136 -4.99 -10.97 -7.64
CA ILE A 136 -4.08 -10.86 -6.48
C ILE A 136 -3.18 -12.10 -6.28
N GLU A 137 -3.66 -13.26 -6.70
CA GLU A 137 -2.96 -14.55 -6.58
C GLU A 137 -2.34 -15.02 -7.91
N THR A 138 -2.46 -14.25 -8.98
CA THR A 138 -1.82 -14.58 -10.26
C THR A 138 -0.38 -14.05 -10.27
N GLU A 139 0.51 -14.73 -10.98
CA GLU A 139 1.89 -14.30 -11.23
C GLU A 139 2.69 -14.00 -9.94
N VAL A 140 2.43 -14.72 -8.85
CA VAL A 140 3.10 -14.53 -7.57
C VAL A 140 4.61 -14.79 -7.67
N ASP A 141 5.02 -15.78 -8.46
CA ASP A 141 6.46 -16.05 -8.69
C ASP A 141 7.14 -14.89 -9.41
N GLN A 142 6.45 -14.21 -10.34
CA GLN A 142 6.96 -13.00 -10.99
C GLN A 142 7.05 -11.85 -10.00
N ALA A 143 6.11 -11.74 -9.05
CA ALA A 143 6.20 -10.74 -7.99
C ALA A 143 7.46 -10.93 -7.13
N TYR A 144 7.80 -12.16 -6.74
CA TYR A 144 9.07 -12.43 -6.06
C TYR A 144 10.27 -12.08 -6.93
N ALA A 145 10.27 -12.44 -8.22
CA ALA A 145 11.35 -12.11 -9.13
C ALA A 145 11.57 -10.59 -9.29
N VAL A 146 10.51 -9.79 -9.30
CA VAL A 146 10.59 -8.33 -9.31
C VAL A 146 11.32 -7.82 -8.06
N ILE A 147 10.93 -8.28 -6.88
CA ILE A 147 11.56 -7.85 -5.61
C ILE A 147 13.01 -8.33 -5.53
N ASP A 148 13.31 -9.56 -5.93
CA ASP A 148 14.67 -10.12 -5.95
C ASP A 148 15.60 -9.40 -6.94
N THR A 149 15.06 -8.73 -7.95
CA THR A 149 15.84 -7.96 -8.92
C THR A 149 16.28 -6.59 -8.37
N LEU A 150 15.58 -6.02 -7.38
CA LEU A 150 15.89 -4.69 -6.85
C LEU A 150 17.33 -4.57 -6.31
N PRO A 151 17.85 -5.49 -5.48
CA PRO A 151 19.24 -5.44 -5.04
C PRO A 151 20.25 -5.56 -6.21
N VAL A 152 19.93 -6.29 -7.26
CA VAL A 152 20.78 -6.44 -8.45
C VAL A 152 20.96 -5.11 -9.17
N VAL A 153 19.90 -4.32 -9.28
CA VAL A 153 19.98 -2.97 -9.85
C VAL A 153 20.52 -1.92 -8.88
N GLY A 154 20.63 -2.24 -7.58
CA GLY A 154 21.21 -1.37 -6.57
C GLY A 154 20.15 -0.64 -5.70
N ILE A 155 18.95 -1.14 -5.62
CA ILE A 155 17.88 -0.62 -4.76
C ILE A 155 17.68 -1.53 -3.56
N ASN A 156 17.74 -0.96 -2.35
CA ASN A 156 17.34 -1.59 -1.10
C ASN A 156 15.90 -1.20 -0.77
N LEU A 157 14.97 -2.14 -0.88
CA LEU A 157 13.55 -1.85 -0.66
C LEU A 157 13.24 -1.47 0.80
N ASP A 158 13.94 -2.04 1.77
CA ASP A 158 13.73 -1.72 3.19
C ASP A 158 14.10 -0.26 3.47
N GLU A 159 15.20 0.25 2.91
CA GLU A 159 15.58 1.67 3.02
C GLU A 159 14.53 2.57 2.36
N VAL A 160 13.99 2.19 1.21
CA VAL A 160 12.89 2.92 0.54
C VAL A 160 11.66 2.96 1.44
N MET A 161 11.32 1.86 2.11
CA MET A 161 10.17 1.81 3.02
C MET A 161 10.37 2.69 4.26
N ASP A 162 11.56 2.70 4.85
CA ASP A 162 11.90 3.55 5.99
C ASP A 162 11.81 5.04 5.62
N GLU A 163 12.30 5.43 4.45
CA GLU A 163 12.17 6.79 3.95
C GLU A 163 10.70 7.17 3.69
N LEU A 164 9.93 6.28 3.07
CA LEU A 164 8.49 6.51 2.84
C LEU A 164 7.70 6.62 4.15
N LEU A 165 8.10 5.89 5.20
CA LEU A 165 7.51 6.01 6.53
C LEU A 165 7.79 7.38 7.13
N ALA A 166 9.05 7.83 7.10
CA ALA A 166 9.44 9.15 7.62
C ALA A 166 8.73 10.28 6.87
N GLU A 167 8.72 10.24 5.54
CA GLU A 167 7.96 11.20 4.71
C GLU A 167 6.46 11.15 4.98
N GLY A 168 5.91 9.95 5.22
CA GLY A 168 4.51 9.74 5.54
C GLY A 168 4.11 10.45 6.83
N ILE A 169 4.91 10.31 7.89
CA ILE A 169 4.71 10.98 9.19
C ILE A 169 4.69 12.51 9.00
N ASP A 170 5.67 13.04 8.29
CA ASP A 170 5.76 14.48 8.00
C ASP A 170 4.53 15.01 7.22
N LYS A 171 4.05 14.23 6.25
CA LYS A 171 2.87 14.58 5.45
C LYS A 171 1.55 14.58 6.25
N PHE A 172 1.53 13.99 7.44
CA PHE A 172 0.40 14.11 8.38
C PHE A 172 0.59 15.24 9.40
N ILE A 173 1.78 15.39 9.96
CA ILE A 173 2.07 16.40 10.99
C ILE A 173 1.90 17.79 10.41
N LYS A 174 2.58 18.13 9.33
CA LYS A 174 2.57 19.50 8.74
C LYS A 174 1.17 20.02 8.38
N PRO A 175 0.30 19.23 7.69
CA PRO A 175 -1.08 19.67 7.44
C PRO A 175 -1.94 19.80 8.69
N PHE A 176 -1.72 18.93 9.70
CA PHE A 176 -2.43 19.02 10.96
C PHE A 176 -2.08 20.32 11.70
N ASP A 177 -0.80 20.63 11.84
CA ASP A 177 -0.34 21.86 12.46
C ASP A 177 -0.90 23.10 11.73
N LYS A 178 -0.86 23.10 10.40
CA LYS A 178 -1.45 24.16 9.58
C LYS A 178 -2.96 24.31 9.79
N LEU A 179 -3.68 23.19 9.96
CA LEU A 179 -5.11 23.21 10.28
C LEU A 179 -5.34 23.85 11.67
N MET A 180 -4.57 23.45 12.67
CA MET A 180 -4.68 23.99 14.02
C MET A 180 -4.38 25.49 14.06
N ASP A 181 -3.35 25.96 13.37
CA ASP A 181 -3.02 27.39 13.25
C ASP A 181 -4.16 28.17 12.57
N SER A 182 -4.77 27.60 11.54
CA SER A 182 -5.91 28.20 10.85
C SER A 182 -7.13 28.33 11.77
N LEU A 183 -7.40 27.30 12.60
CA LEU A 183 -8.48 27.34 13.58
C LEU A 183 -8.23 28.39 14.67
N VAL A 184 -7.01 28.44 15.21
CA VAL A 184 -6.61 29.45 16.21
C VAL A 184 -6.78 30.88 15.66
N THR A 185 -6.37 31.09 14.39
CA THR A 185 -6.52 32.37 13.71
C THR A 185 -7.99 32.76 13.56
N LYS A 186 -8.84 31.83 13.13
CA LYS A 186 -10.29 32.09 12.98
C LYS A 186 -10.96 32.36 14.32
N VAL A 187 -10.61 31.65 15.39
CA VAL A 187 -11.14 31.89 16.73
C VAL A 187 -10.81 33.32 17.19
N LYS A 188 -9.55 33.76 17.01
CA LYS A 188 -9.14 35.14 17.35
C LYS A 188 -9.90 36.19 16.54
N GLN A 189 -10.22 35.93 15.27
CA GLN A 189 -10.99 36.86 14.44
C GLN A 189 -12.48 36.93 14.80
N LEU A 190 -13.04 35.86 15.34
CA LEU A 190 -14.46 35.75 15.66
C LEU A 190 -14.76 36.05 17.14
N SER A 191 -13.76 36.04 18.01
CA SER A 191 -13.93 36.43 19.44
C SER A 191 -13.83 37.93 19.52
N PRO A 192 -14.93 38.65 19.90
CA PRO A 192 -14.84 40.07 20.18
C PRO A 192 -13.93 40.31 21.36
N ALA A 193 -13.19 41.40 21.33
CA ALA A 193 -12.35 41.87 22.43
C ALA A 193 -13.19 42.19 23.68
#